data_8ad3cf180cf267f3c6c090ffbcde785a
#
_entry.id   8ad3cf180cf267f3c6c090ffbcde785a
#
_cell.length_a   1.000
_cell.length_b   1.000
_cell.length_c   1.000
_cell.angle_alpha   90.00
_cell.angle_beta   90.00
_cell.angle_gamma   90.00
#
_symmetry.space_group_name_H-M   'P 1'
#
loop_
_entity.id
_entity.type
_entity.pdbx_description
1 polymer ?
#
loop_
_entity_poly.entity_id
_entity_poly.type
_entity_poly.pdbx_seq_one_letter_code
_entity_poly.pdbx_strand_id
1 'polypeptide(L)'
;GIAGEGKKANIAPYLACRAAKVDAQRNLLESYQGVRVTATTLVSNYMLSSDEVKSSVEGTVKGAIIKSRDNRIDGSCKVVLEAPLRGKISKSIYQDLYQEEVSASILPNLWSLWIGTAHAASYPTVSNQQISDQLSQLSKRISDLEKGVKATNVNDVQTHDISGIIIDVRGTSFTPSLNPKIRKADGDVLYPNRSDTQDIIDNGQLVSLFANNVTFAMDHPMIGDTPLLIKAKKTWKNLHTEIALADNDALKLTYLINKNLLKDIGVIIVL
;
A
#
# COMPACT_ATOMS: atom_id res chain seq x y z
N GLY A 1 30.22 -8.16 16.00
CA GLY A 1 30.91 -9.45 15.99
C GLY A 1 32.20 -9.41 16.80
N ILE A 2 32.53 -10.51 17.42
CA ILE A 2 33.74 -10.70 18.23
C ILE A 2 34.54 -11.85 17.59
N ALA A 3 35.87 -11.73 17.53
CA ALA A 3 36.72 -12.82 17.09
C ALA A 3 36.77 -13.92 18.16
N GLY A 4 36.73 -15.18 17.73
CA GLY A 4 36.87 -16.32 18.64
C GLY A 4 38.25 -16.35 19.30
N GLU A 5 38.33 -16.89 20.53
CA GLU A 5 39.58 -17.06 21.28
C GLU A 5 40.60 -17.89 20.48
N GLY A 6 41.88 -17.61 20.68
CA GLY A 6 43.01 -18.32 20.07
C GLY A 6 43.39 -17.89 18.63
N LYS A 7 42.79 -16.82 18.08
CA LYS A 7 43.18 -16.29 16.76
C LYS A 7 44.38 -15.34 16.89
N LYS A 8 45.28 -15.37 15.87
CA LYS A 8 46.41 -14.43 15.83
C LYS A 8 45.92 -12.98 15.83
N ALA A 9 46.57 -12.10 16.60
CA ALA A 9 46.17 -10.71 16.86
C ALA A 9 45.97 -9.88 15.56
N ASN A 10 46.71 -10.18 14.50
CA ASN A 10 46.59 -9.52 13.20
C ASN A 10 45.37 -9.94 12.35
N ILE A 11 44.76 -11.10 12.65
CA ILE A 11 43.61 -11.66 11.92
C ILE A 11 42.31 -11.44 12.70
N ALA A 12 42.36 -11.31 14.02
CA ALA A 12 41.20 -11.19 14.89
C ALA A 12 40.23 -10.05 14.47
N PRO A 13 40.68 -8.81 14.19
CA PRO A 13 39.79 -7.73 13.78
C PRO A 13 39.07 -8.00 12.46
N TYR A 14 39.74 -8.67 11.51
CA TYR A 14 39.17 -9.03 10.21
C TYR A 14 38.04 -10.08 10.39
N LEU A 15 38.28 -11.09 11.23
CA LEU A 15 37.28 -12.12 11.53
C LEU A 15 36.10 -11.53 12.29
N ALA A 16 36.34 -10.60 13.22
CA ALA A 16 35.29 -9.89 13.94
C ALA A 16 34.37 -9.11 12.98
N CYS A 17 34.93 -8.40 12.01
CA CYS A 17 34.12 -7.68 11.03
C CYS A 17 33.40 -8.60 10.06
N ARG A 18 33.95 -9.74 9.72
CA ARG A 18 33.26 -10.75 8.90
C ARG A 18 32.05 -11.34 9.65
N ALA A 19 32.23 -11.66 10.93
CA ALA A 19 31.12 -12.11 11.79
C ALA A 19 30.06 -11.02 11.94
N ALA A 20 30.48 -9.75 12.20
CA ALA A 20 29.55 -8.62 12.27
C ALA A 20 28.73 -8.42 11.01
N LYS A 21 29.31 -8.63 9.81
CA LYS A 21 28.58 -8.56 8.54
C LYS A 21 27.51 -9.65 8.47
N VAL A 22 27.85 -10.88 8.85
CA VAL A 22 26.87 -12.00 8.84
C VAL A 22 25.73 -11.75 9.83
N ASP A 23 26.06 -11.26 11.04
CA ASP A 23 25.04 -10.87 12.03
C ASP A 23 24.14 -9.75 11.51
N ALA A 24 24.74 -8.74 10.86
CA ALA A 24 23.98 -7.64 10.27
C ALA A 24 23.05 -8.11 9.12
N GLN A 25 23.49 -9.09 8.31
CA GLN A 25 22.63 -9.70 7.28
C GLN A 25 21.46 -10.47 7.89
N ARG A 26 21.68 -11.20 9.00
CA ARG A 26 20.62 -11.90 9.73
C ARG A 26 19.59 -10.89 10.27
N ASN A 27 20.06 -9.85 10.96
CA ASN A 27 19.18 -8.81 11.50
C ASN A 27 18.39 -8.08 10.40
N LEU A 28 19.01 -7.85 9.24
CA LEU A 28 18.34 -7.25 8.09
C LEU A 28 17.25 -8.18 7.53
N LEU A 29 17.53 -9.49 7.44
CA LEU A 29 16.53 -10.48 7.02
C LEU A 29 15.35 -10.53 7.98
N GLU A 30 15.59 -10.58 9.29
CA GLU A 30 14.56 -10.55 10.32
C GLU A 30 13.72 -9.26 10.23
N SER A 31 14.37 -8.14 9.98
CA SER A 31 13.68 -6.86 9.76
C SER A 31 12.75 -6.90 8.56
N TYR A 32 13.17 -7.47 7.44
CA TYR A 32 12.29 -7.65 6.27
C TYR A 32 11.14 -8.61 6.55
N GLN A 33 11.40 -9.73 7.21
CA GLN A 33 10.38 -10.70 7.57
C GLN A 33 9.27 -10.11 8.45
N GLY A 34 9.63 -9.15 9.31
CA GLY A 34 8.71 -8.43 10.18
C GLY A 34 7.94 -7.29 9.52
N VAL A 35 8.26 -6.92 8.27
CA VAL A 35 7.52 -5.88 7.57
C VAL A 35 6.09 -6.30 7.31
N ARG A 36 5.14 -5.44 7.66
CA ARG A 36 3.71 -5.67 7.45
C ARG A 36 3.34 -5.41 5.99
N VAL A 37 2.66 -6.37 5.37
CA VAL A 37 2.15 -6.23 4.00
C VAL A 37 0.70 -5.73 4.02
N THR A 38 -0.16 -6.39 4.79
CA THR A 38 -1.57 -6.01 5.00
C THR A 38 -1.87 -5.95 6.50
N ALA A 39 -3.13 -5.76 6.88
CA ALA A 39 -3.53 -5.78 8.29
C ALA A 39 -3.20 -7.10 9.00
N THR A 40 -3.18 -8.21 8.28
CA THR A 40 -3.06 -9.56 8.83
C THR A 40 -1.82 -10.32 8.38
N THR A 41 -1.10 -9.85 7.36
CA THR A 41 0.04 -10.57 6.76
C THR A 41 1.34 -9.79 6.85
N LEU A 42 2.43 -10.52 7.00
CA LEU A 42 3.80 -10.02 6.99
C LEU A 42 4.55 -10.52 5.75
N VAL A 43 5.70 -9.94 5.45
CA VAL A 43 6.60 -10.42 4.39
C VAL A 43 6.99 -11.89 4.63
N SER A 44 7.17 -12.31 5.89
CA SER A 44 7.45 -13.71 6.22
C SER A 44 6.38 -14.69 5.73
N ASN A 45 5.10 -14.30 5.72
CA ASN A 45 4.02 -15.14 5.18
C ASN A 45 4.20 -15.35 3.66
N TYR A 46 4.49 -14.28 2.92
CA TYR A 46 4.75 -14.35 1.48
C TYR A 46 6.03 -15.12 1.14
N MET A 47 7.07 -15.06 1.97
CA MET A 47 8.28 -15.88 1.81
C MET A 47 8.01 -17.38 2.00
N LEU A 48 6.95 -17.76 2.71
CA LEU A 48 6.54 -19.16 2.89
C LEU A 48 5.68 -19.66 1.71
N SER A 49 4.88 -18.79 1.11
CA SER A 49 3.97 -19.13 0.02
C SER A 49 4.58 -18.92 -1.37
N SER A 50 5.60 -18.06 -1.51
CA SER A 50 6.17 -17.65 -2.79
C SER A 50 7.69 -17.74 -2.80
N ASP A 51 8.25 -18.62 -3.65
CA ASP A 51 9.68 -18.75 -3.86
C ASP A 51 10.28 -17.48 -4.50
N GLU A 52 9.49 -16.75 -5.30
CA GLU A 52 9.91 -15.50 -5.90
C GLU A 52 10.12 -14.42 -4.84
N VAL A 53 9.17 -14.24 -3.92
CA VAL A 53 9.30 -13.31 -2.79
C VAL A 53 10.51 -13.69 -1.92
N LYS A 54 10.64 -14.97 -1.58
CA LYS A 54 11.78 -15.48 -0.80
C LYS A 54 13.11 -15.16 -1.47
N SER A 55 13.24 -15.47 -2.75
CA SER A 55 14.47 -15.23 -3.54
C SER A 55 14.78 -13.72 -3.64
N SER A 56 13.76 -12.88 -3.80
CA SER A 56 13.90 -11.42 -3.86
C SER A 56 14.40 -10.83 -2.55
N VAL A 57 13.87 -11.27 -1.41
CA VAL A 57 14.30 -10.84 -0.07
C VAL A 57 15.71 -11.31 0.22
N GLU A 58 16.01 -12.61 0.05
CA GLU A 58 17.35 -13.16 0.29
C GLU A 58 18.41 -12.53 -0.62
N GLY A 59 18.08 -12.33 -1.90
CA GLY A 59 18.97 -11.68 -2.86
C GLY A 59 19.28 -10.23 -2.46
N THR A 60 18.28 -9.49 -1.97
CA THR A 60 18.45 -8.12 -1.50
C THR A 60 19.31 -8.06 -0.23
N VAL A 61 19.10 -8.97 0.72
CA VAL A 61 19.94 -9.08 1.92
C VAL A 61 21.40 -9.41 1.58
N LYS A 62 21.63 -10.36 0.65
CA LYS A 62 22.97 -10.70 0.19
C LYS A 62 23.66 -9.51 -0.52
N GLY A 63 22.91 -8.71 -1.27
CA GLY A 63 23.36 -7.52 -1.97
C GLY A 63 23.39 -6.23 -1.14
N ALA A 64 23.08 -6.29 0.16
CA ALA A 64 23.04 -5.12 1.03
C ALA A 64 24.38 -4.36 1.07
N ILE A 65 24.29 -3.02 1.03
CA ILE A 65 25.45 -2.12 1.02
C ILE A 65 25.92 -1.91 2.46
N ILE A 66 27.24 -1.96 2.65
CA ILE A 66 27.83 -1.60 3.93
C ILE A 66 27.83 -0.06 4.04
N LYS A 67 26.93 0.47 4.88
CA LYS A 67 26.85 1.91 5.17
C LYS A 67 27.96 2.38 6.08
N SER A 68 28.31 1.58 7.08
CA SER A 68 29.43 1.86 7.97
C SER A 68 30.07 0.59 8.50
N ARG A 69 31.37 0.69 8.79
CA ARG A 69 32.17 -0.35 9.42
C ARG A 69 33.09 0.31 10.45
N ASP A 70 32.97 -0.12 11.68
CA ASP A 70 33.73 0.43 12.81
C ASP A 70 34.49 -0.70 13.51
N ASN A 71 35.83 -0.60 13.50
CA ASN A 71 36.72 -1.49 14.21
C ASN A 71 37.04 -0.85 15.59
N ARG A 72 36.61 -1.46 16.66
CA ARG A 72 36.78 -0.96 18.00
C ARG A 72 38.11 -1.41 18.61
N ILE A 73 38.59 -0.64 19.58
CA ILE A 73 39.86 -0.88 20.28
C ILE A 73 39.84 -2.22 21.04
N ASP A 74 38.66 -2.67 21.50
CA ASP A 74 38.45 -3.96 22.16
C ASP A 74 38.51 -5.18 21.22
N GLY A 75 38.85 -4.98 19.95
CA GLY A 75 38.91 -6.00 18.94
C GLY A 75 37.53 -6.43 18.38
N SER A 76 36.45 -5.80 18.81
CA SER A 76 35.13 -5.99 18.25
C SER A 76 34.94 -5.17 16.97
N CYS A 77 33.90 -5.55 16.17
CA CYS A 77 33.56 -4.82 14.97
C CYS A 77 32.03 -4.59 14.91
N LYS A 78 31.65 -3.36 14.53
CA LYS A 78 30.27 -3.00 14.21
C LYS A 78 30.13 -2.79 12.70
N VAL A 79 29.12 -3.40 12.11
CA VAL A 79 28.77 -3.23 10.70
C VAL A 79 27.31 -2.79 10.61
N VAL A 80 27.03 -1.75 9.81
CA VAL A 80 25.69 -1.31 9.47
C VAL A 80 25.47 -1.60 8.00
N LEU A 81 24.41 -2.33 7.70
CA LEU A 81 23.97 -2.60 6.34
C LEU A 81 22.74 -1.77 5.99
N GLU A 82 22.64 -1.41 4.73
CA GLU A 82 21.49 -0.74 4.15
C GLU A 82 21.05 -1.46 2.88
N ALA A 83 19.75 -1.68 2.72
CA ALA A 83 19.19 -2.26 1.52
C ALA A 83 17.78 -1.72 1.27
N PRO A 84 17.36 -1.54 -0.01
CA PRO A 84 16.08 -0.95 -0.34
C PRO A 84 14.94 -1.95 -0.15
N LEU A 85 13.80 -1.48 0.35
CA LEU A 85 12.55 -2.24 0.35
C LEU A 85 11.84 -2.17 -1.01
N ARG A 86 12.05 -1.07 -1.74
CA ARG A 86 11.55 -0.86 -3.11
C ARG A 86 12.33 -1.68 -4.13
N GLY A 87 11.78 -1.87 -5.31
CA GLY A 87 12.41 -2.60 -6.41
C GLY A 87 11.99 -4.07 -6.43
N LYS A 88 12.93 -5.01 -6.36
CA LYS A 88 12.63 -6.45 -6.50
C LYS A 88 11.69 -6.98 -5.42
N ILE A 89 11.87 -6.55 -4.16
CA ILE A 89 11.05 -7.01 -3.03
C ILE A 89 9.62 -6.49 -3.19
N SER A 90 9.42 -5.18 -3.37
CA SER A 90 8.07 -4.62 -3.53
C SER A 90 7.37 -5.22 -4.75
N LYS A 91 8.09 -5.37 -5.88
CA LYS A 91 7.54 -5.96 -7.10
C LYS A 91 7.05 -7.38 -6.86
N SER A 92 7.87 -8.28 -6.30
CA SER A 92 7.47 -9.67 -6.07
C SER A 92 6.30 -9.79 -5.07
N ILE A 93 6.29 -8.98 -4.00
CA ILE A 93 5.20 -8.99 -3.02
C ILE A 93 3.89 -8.50 -3.65
N TYR A 94 3.92 -7.42 -4.43
CA TYR A 94 2.71 -6.89 -5.05
C TYR A 94 2.19 -7.78 -6.18
N GLN A 95 3.07 -8.41 -6.96
CA GLN A 95 2.66 -9.40 -7.95
C GLN A 95 1.87 -10.54 -7.30
N ASP A 96 2.40 -11.10 -6.22
CA ASP A 96 1.76 -12.19 -5.48
C ASP A 96 0.43 -11.74 -4.85
N LEU A 97 0.43 -10.59 -4.15
CA LEU A 97 -0.73 -10.00 -3.48
C LEU A 97 -1.90 -9.76 -4.44
N TYR A 98 -1.63 -9.17 -5.60
CA TYR A 98 -2.70 -8.79 -6.54
C TYR A 98 -3.12 -9.93 -7.47
N GLN A 99 -2.29 -10.96 -7.66
CA GLN A 99 -2.72 -12.21 -8.30
C GLN A 99 -3.72 -12.98 -7.43
N GLU A 100 -3.53 -13.01 -6.12
CA GLU A 100 -4.48 -13.61 -5.18
C GLU A 100 -5.84 -12.90 -5.21
N GLU A 101 -5.87 -11.54 -5.25
CA GLU A 101 -7.12 -10.76 -5.32
C GLU A 101 -7.91 -11.04 -6.61
N VAL A 102 -7.24 -11.27 -7.75
CA VAL A 102 -7.90 -11.66 -9.02
C VAL A 102 -8.49 -13.06 -8.93
N SER A 103 -7.77 -14.01 -8.38
CA SER A 103 -8.21 -15.39 -8.24
C SER A 103 -9.41 -15.49 -7.30
N ALA A 104 -9.42 -14.76 -6.20
CA ALA A 104 -10.53 -14.72 -5.24
C ALA A 104 -11.80 -14.07 -5.82
N SER A 105 -11.68 -13.15 -6.78
CA SER A 105 -12.83 -12.47 -7.40
C SER A 105 -13.53 -13.30 -8.50
N ILE A 106 -12.90 -14.36 -9.00
CA ILE A 106 -13.46 -15.24 -10.04
C ILE A 106 -14.29 -16.38 -9.43
N LEU A 107 -14.11 -16.71 -8.16
CA LEU A 107 -14.73 -17.86 -7.51
C LEU A 107 -16.21 -17.73 -7.06
N PRO A 108 -16.85 -16.56 -6.91
CA PRO A 108 -18.24 -16.50 -6.42
C PRO A 108 -19.28 -17.07 -7.38
N ASN A 109 -18.99 -17.22 -8.68
CA ASN A 109 -19.98 -17.63 -9.66
C ASN A 109 -19.98 -19.12 -10.01
N LEU A 110 -19.00 -19.90 -9.54
CA LEU A 110 -18.98 -21.36 -9.84
C LEU A 110 -19.89 -22.17 -8.94
N TRP A 111 -20.23 -21.66 -7.75
CA TRP A 111 -21.14 -22.38 -6.85
C TRP A 111 -22.61 -22.28 -7.26
N SER A 112 -22.99 -21.25 -8.01
CA SER A 112 -24.35 -21.16 -8.60
C SER A 112 -24.62 -22.15 -9.73
N LEU A 113 -23.55 -22.72 -10.29
CA LEU A 113 -23.68 -23.75 -11.37
C LEU A 113 -23.92 -25.16 -10.84
N TRP A 114 -23.73 -25.41 -9.54
CA TRP A 114 -23.90 -26.76 -8.94
C TRP A 114 -25.20 -26.93 -8.16
N ILE A 115 -25.97 -25.87 -7.94
CA ILE A 115 -27.28 -25.95 -7.30
C ILE A 115 -28.33 -25.81 -8.41
N GLY A 116 -28.46 -26.86 -9.19
CA GLY A 116 -29.61 -27.08 -10.04
C GLY A 116 -30.83 -27.45 -9.20
N THR A 117 -31.54 -26.47 -8.67
CA THR A 117 -32.91 -26.67 -8.20
C THR A 117 -33.83 -25.91 -9.11
N ALA A 118 -34.40 -26.66 -10.04
CA ALA A 118 -35.58 -26.23 -10.77
C ALA A 118 -36.70 -25.94 -9.77
N HIS A 119 -36.91 -24.66 -9.47
CA HIS A 119 -38.24 -24.19 -9.07
C HIS A 119 -38.62 -23.13 -10.09
N ALA A 120 -39.54 -23.56 -11.01
CA ALA A 120 -40.32 -22.65 -11.83
C ALA A 120 -41.22 -21.81 -10.90
N ALA A 121 -40.67 -20.74 -10.33
CA ALA A 121 -41.45 -19.65 -9.81
C ALA A 121 -41.76 -18.75 -11.02
N SER A 122 -43.02 -18.67 -11.41
CA SER A 122 -43.50 -17.71 -12.38
C SER A 122 -43.24 -16.30 -11.88
N TYR A 123 -42.17 -15.69 -12.35
CA TYR A 123 -41.97 -14.26 -12.16
C TYR A 123 -43.00 -13.50 -12.98
N PRO A 124 -43.70 -12.50 -12.40
CA PRO A 124 -44.54 -11.63 -13.18
C PRO A 124 -43.68 -10.98 -14.26
N THR A 125 -44.05 -11.13 -15.51
CA THR A 125 -43.40 -10.46 -16.62
C THR A 125 -43.56 -8.95 -16.43
N VAL A 126 -42.48 -8.29 -16.00
CA VAL A 126 -42.44 -6.83 -15.93
C VAL A 126 -42.53 -6.34 -17.39
N SER A 127 -43.59 -5.60 -17.72
CA SER A 127 -43.76 -5.09 -19.09
C SER A 127 -42.64 -4.09 -19.42
N ASN A 128 -42.21 -4.03 -20.67
CA ASN A 128 -41.20 -3.07 -21.15
C ASN A 128 -41.58 -1.62 -20.81
N GLN A 129 -42.85 -1.31 -20.68
CA GLN A 129 -43.34 0.00 -20.22
C GLN A 129 -43.00 0.27 -18.76
N GLN A 130 -43.11 -0.67 -17.84
CA GLN A 130 -42.75 -0.49 -16.44
C GLN A 130 -41.24 -0.30 -16.28
N ILE A 131 -40.40 -0.95 -17.06
CA ILE A 131 -38.95 -0.76 -17.08
C ILE A 131 -38.61 0.66 -17.61
N SER A 132 -39.28 1.10 -18.67
CA SER A 132 -39.12 2.43 -19.23
C SER A 132 -39.51 3.54 -18.23
N ASP A 133 -40.63 3.35 -17.50
CA ASP A 133 -41.08 4.30 -16.49
C ASP A 133 -40.13 4.36 -15.27
N GLN A 134 -39.61 3.22 -14.84
CA GLN A 134 -38.60 3.18 -13.78
C GLN A 134 -37.28 3.82 -14.19
N LEU A 135 -36.82 3.60 -15.42
CA LEU A 135 -35.63 4.25 -15.99
C LEU A 135 -35.82 5.79 -16.07
N SER A 136 -37.00 6.24 -16.49
CA SER A 136 -37.28 7.66 -16.58
C SER A 136 -37.36 8.33 -15.19
N GLN A 137 -37.91 7.63 -14.19
CA GLN A 137 -37.92 8.10 -12.80
C GLN A 137 -36.52 8.15 -12.18
N LEU A 138 -35.68 7.13 -12.44
CA LEU A 138 -34.27 7.11 -12.03
C LEU A 138 -33.49 8.23 -12.68
N SER A 139 -33.66 8.45 -13.97
CA SER A 139 -33.02 9.56 -14.70
C SER A 139 -33.42 10.91 -14.14
N LYS A 140 -34.69 11.08 -13.78
CA LYS A 140 -35.18 12.32 -13.15
C LYS A 140 -34.60 12.53 -11.74
N ARG A 141 -34.53 11.47 -10.93
CA ARG A 141 -33.90 11.51 -9.60
C ARG A 141 -32.40 11.80 -9.68
N ILE A 142 -31.69 11.26 -10.68
CA ILE A 142 -30.28 11.58 -10.92
C ILE A 142 -30.14 13.06 -11.31
N SER A 143 -30.98 13.57 -12.21
CA SER A 143 -30.96 15.00 -12.58
C SER A 143 -31.30 15.94 -11.42
N ASP A 144 -32.20 15.55 -10.52
CA ASP A 144 -32.52 16.33 -9.31
C ASP A 144 -31.43 16.27 -8.26
N LEU A 145 -30.73 15.12 -8.13
CA LEU A 145 -29.53 14.99 -7.30
C LEU A 145 -28.37 15.83 -7.86
N GLU A 146 -28.15 15.84 -9.18
CA GLU A 146 -27.15 16.67 -9.84
C GLU A 146 -27.43 18.17 -9.65
N LYS A 147 -28.70 18.59 -9.64
CA LYS A 147 -29.09 19.96 -9.31
C LYS A 147 -28.89 20.30 -7.84
N GLY A 148 -29.12 19.33 -6.94
CA GLY A 148 -28.86 19.48 -5.50
C GLY A 148 -27.38 19.55 -5.15
N VAL A 149 -26.53 18.80 -5.86
CA VAL A 149 -25.06 18.84 -5.71
C VAL A 149 -24.44 20.14 -6.23
N LYS A 150 -25.09 20.85 -7.17
CA LYS A 150 -24.65 22.20 -7.60
C LYS A 150 -24.78 23.27 -6.53
N ALA A 151 -25.45 23.00 -5.42
CA ALA A 151 -25.62 23.96 -4.32
C ALA A 151 -24.59 23.82 -3.18
N THR A 152 -23.81 22.76 -3.16
CA THR A 152 -22.64 22.65 -2.29
C THR A 152 -21.40 23.02 -3.08
N ASN A 153 -20.84 24.19 -2.78
CA ASN A 153 -19.65 24.78 -3.42
C ASN A 153 -18.48 23.77 -3.48
N VAL A 154 -18.46 22.91 -4.49
CA VAL A 154 -17.27 22.14 -4.90
C VAL A 154 -16.36 23.03 -5.78
N ASN A 155 -16.75 24.27 -6.06
CA ASN A 155 -16.08 25.19 -6.98
C ASN A 155 -14.81 25.86 -6.44
N ASP A 156 -14.30 25.45 -5.27
CA ASP A 156 -13.10 26.07 -4.70
C ASP A 156 -11.90 25.11 -4.55
N VAL A 157 -11.94 23.94 -5.16
CA VAL A 157 -10.76 23.12 -5.31
C VAL A 157 -10.24 23.33 -6.74
N GLN A 158 -9.22 24.17 -6.88
CA GLN A 158 -8.39 24.20 -8.07
C GLN A 158 -7.68 22.84 -8.19
N THR A 159 -8.38 21.85 -8.75
CA THR A 159 -7.93 20.45 -8.84
C THR A 159 -6.98 20.22 -10.02
N HIS A 160 -6.69 21.28 -10.81
CA HIS A 160 -5.89 21.14 -12.02
C HIS A 160 -4.38 21.01 -11.78
N ASP A 161 -3.90 21.34 -10.59
CA ASP A 161 -2.46 21.41 -10.31
C ASP A 161 -2.03 20.60 -9.08
N ILE A 162 -2.82 19.60 -8.63
CA ILE A 162 -2.42 18.75 -7.49
C ILE A 162 -1.26 17.87 -7.92
N SER A 163 -0.11 18.06 -7.26
CA SER A 163 1.15 17.40 -7.58
C SER A 163 1.47 16.19 -6.68
N GLY A 164 0.76 16.05 -5.56
CA GLY A 164 0.96 14.95 -4.61
C GLY A 164 -0.16 14.85 -3.58
N ILE A 165 -0.18 13.75 -2.84
CA ILE A 165 -1.16 13.52 -1.77
C ILE A 165 -0.42 13.26 -0.46
N ILE A 166 -0.79 14.01 0.56
CA ILE A 166 -0.32 13.82 1.93
C ILE A 166 -1.50 13.44 2.81
N ILE A 167 -1.41 12.29 3.49
CA ILE A 167 -2.44 11.82 4.40
C ILE A 167 -1.89 11.82 5.82
N ASP A 168 -2.35 12.75 6.63
CA ASP A 168 -1.99 12.86 8.04
C ASP A 168 -2.87 11.91 8.87
N VAL A 169 -2.27 10.84 9.38
CA VAL A 169 -2.96 9.82 10.23
C VAL A 169 -2.61 9.97 11.71
N ARG A 170 -1.89 11.01 12.08
CA ARG A 170 -1.51 11.24 13.48
C ARG A 170 -2.73 11.36 14.38
N GLY A 171 -2.65 10.69 15.53
CA GLY A 171 -3.76 10.59 16.47
C GLY A 171 -4.77 9.50 16.12
N THR A 172 -4.52 8.70 15.10
CA THR A 172 -5.27 7.47 14.80
C THR A 172 -4.50 6.23 15.28
N SER A 173 -5.12 5.05 15.20
CA SER A 173 -4.47 3.76 15.45
C SER A 173 -3.77 3.19 14.20
N PHE A 174 -3.44 4.00 13.21
CA PHE A 174 -2.85 3.52 11.96
C PHE A 174 -1.48 2.88 12.18
N THR A 175 -1.26 1.77 11.51
CA THR A 175 0.01 1.03 11.50
C THR A 175 0.55 0.94 10.07
N PRO A 176 1.80 1.33 9.81
CA PRO A 176 2.39 1.25 8.48
C PRO A 176 2.38 -0.16 7.90
N SER A 177 2.13 -0.26 6.60
CA SER A 177 2.21 -1.51 5.83
C SER A 177 2.66 -1.23 4.40
N LEU A 178 3.07 -2.26 3.67
CA LEU A 178 3.42 -2.11 2.25
C LEU A 178 2.20 -1.82 1.38
N ASN A 179 1.02 -2.28 1.78
CA ASN A 179 -0.23 -2.06 1.06
C ASN A 179 -1.28 -1.37 1.94
N PRO A 180 -1.07 -0.10 2.33
CA PRO A 180 -2.08 0.67 3.02
C PRO A 180 -3.25 0.93 2.07
N LYS A 181 -4.49 0.72 2.56
CA LYS A 181 -5.69 1.03 1.76
C LYS A 181 -6.36 2.30 2.28
N ILE A 182 -6.79 3.13 1.36
CA ILE A 182 -7.58 4.33 1.62
C ILE A 182 -9.01 4.05 1.15
N ARG A 183 -9.97 4.21 2.06
CA ARG A 183 -11.37 3.84 1.84
C ARG A 183 -12.31 5.02 2.03
N LYS A 184 -13.46 4.93 1.37
CA LYS A 184 -14.64 5.73 1.72
C LYS A 184 -15.25 5.23 3.04
N ALA A 185 -16.17 6.01 3.57
CA ALA A 185 -16.91 5.66 4.79
C ALA A 185 -17.79 4.40 4.63
N ASP A 186 -18.27 4.08 3.42
CA ASP A 186 -19.02 2.86 3.08
C ASP A 186 -18.14 1.61 2.95
N GLY A 187 -16.83 1.79 2.76
CA GLY A 187 -15.84 0.72 2.68
C GLY A 187 -15.21 0.51 1.32
N ASP A 188 -15.67 1.20 0.28
CA ASP A 188 -15.05 1.14 -1.03
C ASP A 188 -13.58 1.57 -0.98
N VAL A 189 -12.69 0.82 -1.61
CA VAL A 189 -11.28 1.17 -1.72
C VAL A 189 -11.10 2.24 -2.79
N LEU A 190 -10.54 3.38 -2.39
CA LEU A 190 -10.18 4.47 -3.29
C LEU A 190 -8.75 4.32 -3.80
N TYR A 191 -7.82 3.92 -2.94
CA TYR A 191 -6.40 3.81 -3.28
C TYR A 191 -5.75 2.68 -2.47
N PRO A 192 -4.81 1.92 -3.04
CA PRO A 192 -4.52 1.90 -4.47
C PRO A 192 -5.68 1.27 -5.27
N ASN A 193 -5.96 1.78 -6.47
CA ASN A 193 -6.92 1.19 -7.38
C ASN A 193 -6.22 0.21 -8.35
N ARG A 194 -6.99 -0.57 -9.12
CA ARG A 194 -6.42 -1.59 -10.02
C ARG A 194 -5.55 -1.02 -11.15
N SER A 195 -5.85 0.18 -11.65
CA SER A 195 -5.07 0.78 -12.74
C SER A 195 -3.71 1.25 -12.23
N ASP A 196 -3.66 1.82 -11.02
CA ASP A 196 -2.42 2.33 -10.44
C ASP A 196 -1.50 1.19 -10.01
N THR A 197 -2.07 0.05 -9.66
CA THR A 197 -1.33 -1.11 -9.15
C THR A 197 -0.34 -1.67 -10.16
N GLN A 198 -0.71 -1.77 -11.44
CA GLN A 198 0.17 -2.33 -12.47
C GLN A 198 1.41 -1.46 -12.69
N ASP A 199 1.25 -0.14 -12.75
CA ASP A 199 2.36 0.78 -12.90
C ASP A 199 3.29 0.73 -11.67
N ILE A 200 2.74 0.63 -10.46
CA ILE A 200 3.51 0.45 -9.21
C ILE A 200 4.34 -0.84 -9.25
N ILE A 201 3.75 -1.96 -9.70
CA ILE A 201 4.43 -3.24 -9.83
C ILE A 201 5.55 -3.15 -10.84
N ASP A 202 5.27 -2.65 -12.05
CA ASP A 202 6.23 -2.62 -13.16
C ASP A 202 7.44 -1.76 -12.82
N ASN A 203 7.24 -0.65 -12.12
CA ASN A 203 8.30 0.25 -11.70
C ASN A 203 8.97 -0.15 -10.37
N GLY A 204 8.49 -1.19 -9.69
CA GLY A 204 9.01 -1.60 -8.38
C GLY A 204 8.90 -0.52 -7.31
N GLN A 205 7.88 0.32 -7.42
CA GLN A 205 7.60 1.41 -6.48
C GLN A 205 6.86 0.89 -5.23
N LEU A 206 6.73 1.73 -4.22
CA LEU A 206 5.87 1.50 -3.08
C LEU A 206 4.54 2.23 -3.29
N VAL A 207 3.45 1.61 -2.82
CA VAL A 207 2.10 2.21 -2.83
C VAL A 207 2.09 3.57 -2.14
N SER A 208 2.83 3.70 -1.03
CA SER A 208 3.02 4.98 -0.34
C SER A 208 4.36 5.02 0.36
N LEU A 209 4.86 6.23 0.62
CA LEU A 209 5.94 6.46 1.57
C LEU A 209 5.36 6.87 2.93
N PHE A 210 6.20 6.82 3.96
CA PHE A 210 5.85 7.22 5.32
C PHE A 210 6.77 8.34 5.79
N ALA A 211 6.19 9.33 6.46
CA ALA A 211 6.92 10.45 7.04
C ALA A 211 6.53 10.65 8.51
N ASN A 212 7.45 11.19 9.31
CA ASN A 212 7.22 11.47 10.74
C ASN A 212 6.54 12.82 10.97
N ASN A 213 6.51 13.70 9.98
CA ASN A 213 5.87 15.00 10.08
C ASN A 213 5.45 15.54 8.70
N VAL A 214 4.49 16.47 8.71
CA VAL A 214 3.91 17.05 7.49
C VAL A 214 4.92 17.91 6.73
N THR A 215 5.77 18.67 7.41
CA THR A 215 6.77 19.53 6.75
C THR A 215 7.73 18.70 5.90
N PHE A 216 8.26 17.60 6.45
CA PHE A 216 9.10 16.68 5.68
C PHE A 216 8.37 16.08 4.50
N ALA A 217 7.07 15.75 4.67
CA ALA A 217 6.26 15.21 3.57
C ALA A 217 6.04 16.25 2.47
N MET A 218 5.80 17.53 2.83
CA MET A 218 5.62 18.63 1.87
C MET A 218 6.88 18.92 1.06
N ASP A 219 8.06 18.83 1.71
CA ASP A 219 9.34 19.10 1.05
C ASP A 219 9.85 17.93 0.20
N HIS A 220 9.13 16.80 0.19
CA HIS A 220 9.58 15.61 -0.52
C HIS A 220 9.35 15.74 -2.03
N PRO A 221 10.36 15.47 -2.89
CA PRO A 221 10.26 15.63 -4.34
C PRO A 221 9.10 14.89 -5.02
N MET A 222 8.65 13.78 -4.42
CA MET A 222 7.51 12.98 -4.92
C MET A 222 6.18 13.73 -4.82
N ILE A 223 6.07 14.73 -3.94
CA ILE A 223 4.82 15.43 -3.66
C ILE A 223 4.65 16.66 -4.54
N GLY A 224 5.76 17.32 -4.93
CA GLY A 224 5.72 18.54 -5.72
C GLY A 224 5.20 19.75 -4.92
N ASP A 225 4.82 20.83 -5.65
CA ASP A 225 4.60 22.14 -5.06
C ASP A 225 3.17 22.37 -4.55
N THR A 226 2.19 21.59 -5.03
CA THR A 226 0.76 21.78 -4.74
C THR A 226 0.10 20.50 -4.20
N PRO A 227 0.50 20.02 -3.01
CA PRO A 227 -0.06 18.78 -2.47
C PRO A 227 -1.49 18.94 -1.96
N LEU A 228 -2.30 17.89 -2.13
CA LEU A 228 -3.55 17.73 -1.42
C LEU A 228 -3.26 17.15 -0.02
N LEU A 229 -3.48 17.97 1.01
CA LEU A 229 -3.37 17.52 2.40
C LEU A 229 -4.73 17.03 2.92
N ILE A 230 -4.78 15.77 3.35
CA ILE A 230 -5.95 15.13 3.95
C ILE A 230 -5.62 14.74 5.38
N LYS A 231 -6.50 15.08 6.33
CA LYS A 231 -6.37 14.62 7.72
C LYS A 231 -7.35 13.48 7.99
N ALA A 232 -6.83 12.27 8.10
CA ALA A 232 -7.61 11.11 8.47
C ALA A 232 -8.03 11.18 9.95
N LYS A 233 -9.26 10.76 10.25
CA LYS A 233 -9.79 10.77 11.63
C LYS A 233 -9.78 9.38 12.27
N LYS A 234 -9.76 8.33 11.47
CA LYS A 234 -9.84 6.94 11.96
C LYS A 234 -9.29 5.95 10.94
N THR A 235 -8.95 4.77 11.42
CA THR A 235 -8.71 3.59 10.59
C THR A 235 -10.04 2.94 10.20
N TRP A 236 -10.02 2.10 9.18
CA TRP A 236 -11.20 1.37 8.72
C TRP A 236 -11.49 0.18 9.64
N LYS A 237 -12.57 0.28 10.43
CA LYS A 237 -12.96 -0.76 11.41
C LYS A 237 -11.75 -1.15 12.29
N ASN A 238 -11.45 -2.45 12.39
CA ASN A 238 -10.31 -2.98 13.14
C ASN A 238 -9.05 -3.21 12.27
N LEU A 239 -9.05 -2.70 11.02
CA LEU A 239 -7.92 -2.85 10.11
C LEU A 239 -7.00 -1.64 10.22
N HIS A 240 -6.03 -1.72 11.11
CA HIS A 240 -5.12 -0.60 11.43
C HIS A 240 -4.21 -0.16 10.28
N THR A 241 -4.13 -0.91 9.19
CA THR A 241 -3.38 -0.54 7.97
C THR A 241 -4.25 0.15 6.93
N GLU A 242 -5.53 0.37 7.22
CA GLU A 242 -6.50 0.92 6.29
C GLU A 242 -7.11 2.20 6.86
N ILE A 243 -7.18 3.24 6.04
CA ILE A 243 -7.60 4.58 6.42
C ILE A 243 -9.02 4.82 5.89
N ALA A 244 -9.94 5.27 6.76
CA ALA A 244 -11.26 5.73 6.35
C ALA A 244 -11.26 7.25 6.24
N LEU A 245 -11.57 7.77 5.05
CA LEU A 245 -11.70 9.20 4.81
C LEU A 245 -13.08 9.72 5.22
N ALA A 246 -13.15 11.00 5.53
CA ALA A 246 -14.41 11.74 5.59
C ALA A 246 -14.99 11.92 4.17
N ASP A 247 -16.31 12.05 4.04
CA ASP A 247 -17.00 12.07 2.75
C ASP A 247 -16.47 13.16 1.81
N ASN A 248 -16.21 14.37 2.30
CA ASN A 248 -15.66 15.46 1.49
C ASN A 248 -14.26 15.15 0.94
N ASP A 249 -13.40 14.54 1.75
CA ASP A 249 -12.04 14.19 1.30
C ASP A 249 -12.06 12.96 0.38
N ALA A 250 -12.98 12.02 0.64
CA ALA A 250 -13.23 10.90 -0.25
C ALA A 250 -13.73 11.37 -1.63
N LEU A 251 -14.59 12.40 -1.70
CA LEU A 251 -15.05 12.99 -2.96
C LEU A 251 -13.91 13.64 -3.74
N LYS A 252 -13.03 14.40 -3.06
CA LYS A 252 -11.85 15.00 -3.70
C LYS A 252 -10.94 13.94 -4.30
N LEU A 253 -10.63 12.90 -3.53
CA LEU A 253 -9.78 11.80 -3.99
C LEU A 253 -10.44 11.04 -5.15
N THR A 254 -11.75 10.76 -5.06
CA THR A 254 -12.52 10.12 -6.14
C THR A 254 -12.48 10.95 -7.43
N TYR A 255 -12.57 12.27 -7.32
CA TYR A 255 -12.47 13.14 -8.48
C TYR A 255 -11.09 13.04 -9.16
N LEU A 256 -10.00 13.04 -8.39
CA LEU A 256 -8.63 12.88 -8.91
C LEU A 256 -8.45 11.52 -9.61
N ILE A 257 -8.98 10.45 -9.03
CA ILE A 257 -8.96 9.10 -9.61
C ILE A 257 -9.70 9.09 -10.96
N ASN A 258 -10.94 9.59 -10.99
CA ASN A 258 -11.76 9.59 -12.18
C ASN A 258 -11.19 10.44 -13.34
N LYS A 259 -10.38 11.43 -13.01
CA LYS A 259 -9.65 12.24 -13.98
C LYS A 259 -8.30 11.63 -14.37
N ASN A 260 -7.96 10.46 -13.84
CA ASN A 260 -6.66 9.80 -14.06
C ASN A 260 -5.45 10.67 -13.67
N LEU A 261 -5.65 11.55 -12.69
CA LEU A 261 -4.63 12.48 -12.20
C LEU A 261 -3.69 11.84 -11.16
N LEU A 262 -4.03 10.65 -10.64
CA LEU A 262 -3.20 9.94 -9.65
C LEU A 262 -2.04 9.15 -10.25
N LYS A 263 -2.03 8.93 -11.56
CA LYS A 263 -1.07 8.04 -12.21
C LYS A 263 0.39 8.41 -11.95
N ASP A 264 0.66 9.73 -11.86
CA ASP A 264 2.01 10.28 -11.66
C ASP A 264 2.17 10.98 -10.30
N ILE A 265 1.20 10.83 -9.41
CA ILE A 265 1.16 11.54 -8.12
C ILE A 265 1.65 10.61 -6.99
N GLY A 266 2.64 11.10 -6.23
CA GLY A 266 3.12 10.41 -5.04
C GLY A 266 2.14 10.50 -3.87
N VAL A 267 2.10 9.45 -3.06
CA VAL A 267 1.32 9.39 -1.81
C VAL A 267 2.26 9.25 -0.63
N ILE A 268 2.18 10.17 0.33
CA ILE A 268 2.91 10.09 1.60
C ILE A 268 1.92 10.06 2.77
N ILE A 269 2.10 9.10 3.66
CA ILE A 269 1.32 8.96 4.89
C ILE A 269 2.16 9.48 6.06
N VAL A 270 1.65 10.45 6.81
CA VAL A 270 2.32 11.05 7.97
C VAL A 270 1.83 10.37 9.23
N LEU A 271 2.79 9.77 9.97
CA LEU A 271 2.60 8.95 11.17
C LEU A 271 2.63 9.76 12.45
#